data_08a3348435b0526014536efe2009a6c6
#
_entry.id   08a3348435b0526014536efe2009a6c6
#
_cell.length_a   1.000
_cell.length_b   1.000
_cell.length_c   1.000
_cell.angle_alpha   90.00
_cell.angle_beta   90.00
_cell.angle_gamma   90.00
#
_symmetry.space_group_name_H-M   'P 1'
#
loop_
_entity.id
_entity.type
_entity.pdbx_description
1 polymer ?
#
loop_
_entity_poly.entity_id
_entity_poly.type
_entity_poly.pdbx_seq_one_letter_code
_entity_poly.pdbx_strand_id
1 'polypeptide(L)'
;MDIDLSSLEFWARPYAQRELAFRWLRDHDPVSWHRPPEPLAPGLENAKGFWAIVRYEDIKTVSRTAKVFSSARGVFLDDFPQLETILSFIVMDDPRHQALRNITQAAFSPRNIRRMEQQIDAMARRIVDEVAPLGKGDLCELVFKQLPGRVFAEVFVGISDVHRRDVLIEGAEQLGAWADPSYAHIGPPLAVFQDAAQRIMKIAFEEAERCRREPGDNLMSWVVRAQHEGQALTEPELGAFFTLLVGASNDTSRHAMAHAVLNLQRHPEQKAQLLEDFEGRIDGAVEELLRWSPPLMHFRRTAVEDFELDGKRIRAGDKVVLWYCSANRDEREFPEPDRFDILRSPNRHLSFGHGPHYCMGSALGRQMVKSILRQFTTRMPDLEVGEPAMLLSNFMNGVLKLEGTWTPSRA
;
A
#
# COMPACT_ATOMS: atom_id res chain seq x y z
N MET A 1 -26.02 11.64 12.18
CA MET A 1 -24.84 11.02 12.84
C MET A 1 -23.73 12.05 12.80
N ASP A 2 -23.10 12.32 13.92
CA ASP A 2 -21.91 13.21 13.91
C ASP A 2 -20.69 12.38 13.53
N ILE A 3 -20.18 12.57 12.30
CA ILE A 3 -19.07 11.81 11.72
C ILE A 3 -17.91 12.76 11.50
N ASP A 4 -16.86 12.62 12.30
CA ASP A 4 -15.66 13.43 12.20
C ASP A 4 -14.46 12.61 11.68
N LEU A 5 -14.27 12.60 10.37
CA LEU A 5 -13.12 11.95 9.72
C LEU A 5 -11.79 12.66 10.00
N SER A 6 -11.82 13.82 10.65
CA SER A 6 -10.62 14.58 11.04
C SER A 6 -10.04 14.13 12.37
N SER A 7 -10.80 13.39 13.18
CA SER A 7 -10.44 13.01 14.55
C SER A 7 -9.62 11.73 14.60
N LEU A 8 -8.55 11.71 15.39
CA LEU A 8 -7.79 10.48 15.68
C LEU A 8 -8.65 9.45 16.45
N GLU A 9 -9.60 9.92 17.28
CA GLU A 9 -10.56 9.03 17.96
C GLU A 9 -11.39 8.22 16.96
N PHE A 10 -11.82 8.85 15.84
CA PHE A 10 -12.53 8.13 14.78
C PHE A 10 -11.68 6.99 14.21
N TRP A 11 -10.41 7.25 13.96
CA TRP A 11 -9.50 6.26 13.37
C TRP A 11 -9.08 5.17 14.35
N ALA A 12 -9.16 5.41 15.65
CA ALA A 12 -8.96 4.39 16.70
C ALA A 12 -10.14 3.41 16.83
N ARG A 13 -11.31 3.72 16.24
CA ARG A 13 -12.49 2.83 16.31
C ARG A 13 -12.28 1.55 15.51
N PRO A 14 -12.89 0.43 15.91
CA PRO A 14 -12.92 -0.79 15.11
C PRO A 14 -13.41 -0.55 13.68
N TYR A 15 -12.85 -1.27 12.72
CA TYR A 15 -13.18 -1.09 11.30
C TYR A 15 -14.69 -1.14 11.01
N ALA A 16 -15.42 -2.07 11.64
CA ALA A 16 -16.89 -2.18 11.47
C ALA A 16 -17.64 -0.90 11.87
N GLN A 17 -17.18 -0.20 12.91
CA GLN A 17 -17.80 1.07 13.32
C GLN A 17 -17.48 2.20 12.34
N ARG A 18 -16.27 2.24 11.80
CA ARG A 18 -15.87 3.19 10.75
C ARG A 18 -16.68 2.95 9.47
N GLU A 19 -16.94 1.69 9.13
CA GLU A 19 -17.74 1.33 7.94
C GLU A 19 -19.20 1.80 8.07
N LEU A 20 -19.81 1.71 9.24
CA LEU A 20 -21.16 2.26 9.47
C LEU A 20 -21.21 3.78 9.21
N ALA A 21 -20.16 4.51 9.58
CA ALA A 21 -20.06 5.92 9.31
C ALA A 21 -19.88 6.20 7.79
N PHE A 22 -19.04 5.44 7.10
CA PHE A 22 -18.87 5.56 5.65
C PHE A 22 -20.15 5.22 4.88
N ARG A 23 -20.89 4.18 5.32
CA ARG A 23 -22.20 3.85 4.74
C ARG A 23 -23.17 5.02 4.87
N TRP A 24 -23.26 5.61 6.06
CA TRP A 24 -24.12 6.78 6.27
C TRP A 24 -23.73 7.94 5.34
N LEU A 25 -22.41 8.22 5.20
CA LEU A 25 -21.92 9.25 4.30
C LEU A 25 -22.27 8.94 2.84
N ARG A 26 -22.08 7.69 2.37
CA ARG A 26 -22.44 7.31 0.99
C ARG A 26 -23.92 7.55 0.70
N ASP A 27 -24.79 7.37 1.68
CA ASP A 27 -26.23 7.53 1.48
C ASP A 27 -26.72 8.98 1.60
N HIS A 28 -26.11 9.79 2.48
CA HIS A 28 -26.67 11.08 2.88
C HIS A 28 -25.79 12.28 2.51
N ASP A 29 -24.47 12.18 2.54
CA ASP A 29 -23.54 13.29 2.25
C ASP A 29 -22.22 12.76 1.66
N PRO A 30 -22.25 12.23 0.41
CA PRO A 30 -21.12 11.53 -0.19
C PRO A 30 -19.94 12.41 -0.57
N VAL A 31 -20.16 13.73 -0.62
CA VAL A 31 -19.16 14.78 -0.81
C VAL A 31 -19.27 15.70 0.39
N SER A 32 -18.67 15.33 1.52
CA SER A 32 -18.82 16.01 2.80
C SER A 32 -17.58 16.83 3.17
N TRP A 33 -17.80 18.00 3.77
CA TRP A 33 -16.72 18.85 4.27
C TRP A 33 -16.36 18.50 5.71
N HIS A 34 -15.07 18.32 5.99
CA HIS A 34 -14.53 18.08 7.33
C HIS A 34 -13.54 19.16 7.74
N ARG A 35 -13.44 19.41 9.06
CA ARG A 35 -12.47 20.33 9.64
C ARG A 35 -11.02 19.87 9.35
N PRO A 36 -9.99 20.71 9.60
CA PRO A 36 -8.60 20.27 9.50
C PRO A 36 -8.35 19.01 10.32
N PRO A 37 -7.62 18.00 9.77
CA PRO A 37 -7.36 16.78 10.48
C PRO A 37 -6.49 17.04 11.72
N GLU A 38 -6.76 16.32 12.78
CA GLU A 38 -5.84 16.24 13.92
C GLU A 38 -4.52 15.67 13.44
N PRO A 39 -3.38 16.36 13.70
CA PRO A 39 -2.10 15.91 13.18
C PRO A 39 -1.72 14.55 13.75
N LEU A 40 -1.25 13.64 12.90
CA LEU A 40 -0.75 12.32 13.32
C LEU A 40 0.47 12.42 14.22
N ALA A 41 1.24 13.50 14.11
CA ALA A 41 2.43 13.73 14.93
C ALA A 41 2.69 15.21 15.21
N PRO A 42 3.41 15.54 16.30
CA PRO A 42 3.88 16.88 16.57
C PRO A 42 4.72 17.43 15.39
N GLY A 43 4.52 18.72 15.07
CA GLY A 43 5.23 19.41 13.98
C GLY A 43 4.54 19.35 12.63
N LEU A 44 3.43 18.63 12.49
CA LEU A 44 2.53 18.78 11.35
C LEU A 44 1.46 19.82 11.67
N GLU A 45 1.30 20.78 10.76
CA GLU A 45 0.27 21.83 10.85
C GLU A 45 -0.73 21.67 9.71
N ASN A 46 -1.93 21.17 10.01
CA ASN A 46 -3.02 21.05 9.06
C ASN A 46 -3.85 22.33 9.04
N ALA A 47 -3.53 23.25 8.13
CA ALA A 47 -4.19 24.57 8.09
C ALA A 47 -5.61 24.53 7.52
N LYS A 48 -5.96 23.53 6.70
CA LYS A 48 -7.24 23.48 5.97
C LYS A 48 -8.00 22.19 6.21
N GLY A 49 -9.32 22.30 6.24
CA GLY A 49 -10.24 21.18 6.13
C GLY A 49 -10.16 20.49 4.76
N PHE A 50 -10.99 19.49 4.56
CA PHE A 50 -10.99 18.69 3.35
C PHE A 50 -12.39 18.19 2.97
N TRP A 51 -12.57 17.96 1.68
CA TRP A 51 -13.70 17.23 1.13
C TRP A 51 -13.45 15.73 1.20
N ALA A 52 -14.33 14.97 1.83
CA ALA A 52 -14.32 13.52 1.81
C ALA A 52 -15.17 13.02 0.64
N ILE A 53 -14.58 12.24 -0.25
CA ILE A 53 -15.27 11.59 -1.36
C ILE A 53 -15.36 10.11 -1.04
N VAL A 54 -16.59 9.58 -0.90
CA VAL A 54 -16.82 8.24 -0.34
C VAL A 54 -17.51 7.27 -1.30
N ARG A 55 -18.15 7.75 -2.39
CA ARG A 55 -18.78 6.90 -3.41
C ARG A 55 -17.80 6.44 -4.48
N TYR A 56 -18.01 5.26 -4.98
CA TYR A 56 -17.18 4.61 -5.99
C TYR A 56 -17.02 5.42 -7.28
N GLU A 57 -18.14 5.86 -7.91
CA GLU A 57 -18.07 6.62 -9.16
C GLU A 57 -17.54 8.04 -8.99
N ASP A 58 -17.78 8.68 -7.84
CA ASP A 58 -17.23 10.00 -7.55
C ASP A 58 -15.71 9.95 -7.42
N ILE A 59 -15.18 8.92 -6.74
CA ILE A 59 -13.73 8.68 -6.64
C ILE A 59 -13.12 8.43 -8.02
N LYS A 60 -13.78 7.67 -8.89
CA LYS A 60 -13.30 7.46 -10.26
C LYS A 60 -13.31 8.75 -11.08
N THR A 61 -14.35 9.58 -10.91
CA THR A 61 -14.46 10.88 -11.57
C THR A 61 -13.31 11.79 -11.17
N VAL A 62 -13.06 11.97 -9.87
CA VAL A 62 -11.94 12.77 -9.37
C VAL A 62 -10.59 12.21 -9.86
N SER A 63 -10.42 10.88 -9.79
CA SER A 63 -9.18 10.21 -10.20
C SER A 63 -8.86 10.39 -11.70
N ARG A 64 -9.89 10.43 -12.57
CA ARG A 64 -9.74 10.65 -14.03
C ARG A 64 -9.54 12.12 -14.39
N THR A 65 -10.02 13.03 -13.56
CA THR A 65 -9.96 14.47 -13.82
C THR A 65 -8.68 15.07 -13.24
N ALA A 66 -7.54 14.44 -13.53
CA ALA A 66 -6.23 14.80 -12.96
C ALA A 66 -5.78 16.23 -13.29
N LYS A 67 -6.30 16.84 -14.37
CA LYS A 67 -6.05 18.26 -14.70
C LYS A 67 -6.63 19.22 -13.67
N VAL A 68 -7.71 18.83 -13.00
CA VAL A 68 -8.37 19.62 -11.94
C VAL A 68 -7.90 19.18 -10.55
N PHE A 69 -7.65 17.89 -10.36
CA PHE A 69 -7.32 17.31 -9.06
C PHE A 69 -5.86 16.86 -9.01
N SER A 70 -5.01 17.81 -8.62
CA SER A 70 -3.54 17.68 -8.57
C SER A 70 -3.07 16.74 -7.46
N SER A 71 -2.05 15.95 -7.75
CA SER A 71 -1.27 15.17 -6.78
C SER A 71 -0.04 15.94 -6.27
N ALA A 72 0.42 16.96 -7.00
CA ALA A 72 1.68 17.67 -6.71
C ALA A 72 1.68 18.41 -5.38
N ARG A 73 0.49 18.68 -4.82
CA ARG A 73 0.36 19.35 -3.50
C ARG A 73 0.22 18.37 -2.33
N GLY A 74 0.61 17.12 -2.53
CA GLY A 74 0.56 16.07 -1.54
C GLY A 74 -0.56 15.05 -1.74
N VAL A 75 -0.33 13.84 -1.26
CA VAL A 75 -1.22 12.67 -1.41
C VAL A 75 -1.72 12.14 -0.07
N PHE A 76 -1.18 12.60 1.05
CA PHE A 76 -1.64 12.28 2.40
C PHE A 76 -2.69 13.28 2.87
N LEU A 77 -3.54 12.87 3.80
CA LEU A 77 -4.51 13.76 4.45
C LEU A 77 -3.81 14.92 5.17
N ASP A 78 -2.72 14.60 5.87
CA ASP A 78 -1.88 15.59 6.53
C ASP A 78 -1.02 16.39 5.52
N ASP A 79 -0.69 17.64 5.89
CA ASP A 79 0.23 18.47 5.14
C ASP A 79 1.67 18.08 5.49
N PHE A 80 2.33 17.47 4.54
CA PHE A 80 3.69 16.96 4.69
C PHE A 80 4.66 17.80 3.85
N PRO A 81 5.71 18.38 4.43
CA PRO A 81 6.65 19.21 3.67
C PRO A 81 7.56 18.38 2.77
N GLN A 82 7.90 18.92 1.60
CA GLN A 82 8.95 18.40 0.69
C GLN A 82 8.76 16.95 0.21
N LEU A 83 7.51 16.46 0.10
CA LEU A 83 7.23 15.09 -0.37
C LEU A 83 7.76 14.82 -1.78
N GLU A 84 7.82 15.83 -2.65
CA GLU A 84 8.27 15.73 -4.04
C GLU A 84 9.72 15.24 -4.15
N THR A 85 10.56 15.54 -3.17
CA THR A 85 11.96 15.09 -3.14
C THR A 85 12.13 13.64 -2.70
N ILE A 86 11.06 13.04 -2.15
CA ILE A 86 11.09 11.71 -1.54
C ILE A 86 10.21 10.71 -2.29
N LEU A 87 9.02 11.14 -2.74
CA LEU A 87 7.98 10.23 -3.26
C LEU A 87 7.80 10.28 -4.78
N SER A 88 8.75 10.87 -5.54
CA SER A 88 8.77 10.80 -7.01
C SER A 88 7.41 11.13 -7.67
N PHE A 89 7.07 10.41 -8.74
CA PHE A 89 5.90 10.71 -9.58
C PHE A 89 4.54 10.55 -8.88
N ILE A 90 4.45 9.91 -7.71
CA ILE A 90 3.16 9.81 -6.99
C ILE A 90 2.65 11.19 -6.54
N VAL A 91 3.57 12.13 -6.30
CA VAL A 91 3.32 13.53 -5.93
C VAL A 91 3.65 14.48 -7.08
N MET A 92 3.35 14.10 -8.32
CA MET A 92 3.55 14.90 -9.52
C MET A 92 2.30 14.90 -10.39
N ASP A 93 2.17 15.91 -11.23
CA ASP A 93 1.15 16.03 -12.25
C ASP A 93 1.77 15.92 -13.65
N ASP A 94 0.93 15.72 -14.66
CA ASP A 94 1.34 15.77 -16.05
C ASP A 94 1.84 17.18 -16.45
N PRO A 95 2.83 17.28 -17.34
CA PRO A 95 3.43 16.19 -18.14
C PRO A 95 4.54 15.41 -17.42
N ARG A 96 5.06 15.89 -16.27
CA ARG A 96 6.23 15.28 -15.61
C ARG A 96 5.90 13.90 -15.05
N HIS A 97 4.73 13.73 -14.41
CA HIS A 97 4.23 12.44 -13.95
C HIS A 97 4.27 11.39 -15.08
N GLN A 98 3.66 11.70 -16.23
CA GLN A 98 3.59 10.76 -17.35
C GLN A 98 4.97 10.42 -17.91
N ALA A 99 5.88 11.41 -18.02
CA ALA A 99 7.24 11.20 -18.51
C ALA A 99 8.01 10.22 -17.60
N LEU A 100 8.02 10.43 -16.28
CA LEU A 100 8.70 9.54 -15.34
C LEU A 100 8.04 8.15 -15.29
N ARG A 101 6.72 8.11 -15.33
CA ARG A 101 5.99 6.84 -15.36
C ARG A 101 6.31 6.03 -16.62
N ASN A 102 6.41 6.64 -17.78
CA ASN A 102 6.77 5.96 -19.03
C ASN A 102 8.18 5.39 -18.98
N ILE A 103 9.15 6.15 -18.44
CA ILE A 103 10.54 5.66 -18.25
C ILE A 103 10.51 4.40 -17.37
N THR A 104 9.87 4.46 -16.21
CA THR A 104 9.89 3.38 -15.23
C THR A 104 9.02 2.19 -15.64
N GLN A 105 7.92 2.41 -16.38
CA GLN A 105 7.00 1.37 -16.82
C GLN A 105 7.66 0.31 -17.70
N ALA A 106 8.71 0.68 -18.46
CA ALA A 106 9.48 -0.27 -19.28
C ALA A 106 10.07 -1.40 -18.43
N ALA A 107 10.47 -1.11 -17.19
CA ALA A 107 10.98 -2.10 -16.23
C ALA A 107 9.89 -3.08 -15.74
N PHE A 108 8.62 -2.69 -15.81
CA PHE A 108 7.45 -3.51 -15.43
C PHE A 108 6.77 -4.18 -16.65
N SER A 109 7.55 -4.52 -17.66
CA SER A 109 7.03 -5.28 -18.82
C SER A 109 6.45 -6.63 -18.40
N PRO A 110 5.50 -7.22 -19.17
CA PRO A 110 4.92 -8.52 -18.83
C PRO A 110 5.96 -9.64 -18.65
N ARG A 111 7.07 -9.57 -19.38
CA ARG A 111 8.18 -10.53 -19.24
C ARG A 111 8.88 -10.38 -17.88
N ASN A 112 9.20 -9.14 -17.50
CA ASN A 112 9.87 -8.85 -16.24
C ASN A 112 8.96 -9.15 -15.04
N ILE A 113 7.67 -8.84 -15.13
CA ILE A 113 6.68 -9.19 -14.11
C ILE A 113 6.65 -10.70 -13.88
N ARG A 114 6.44 -11.52 -14.91
CA ARG A 114 6.43 -12.99 -14.77
C ARG A 114 7.69 -13.54 -14.12
N ARG A 115 8.85 -12.95 -14.42
CA ARG A 115 10.10 -13.34 -13.80
C ARG A 115 10.12 -13.00 -12.30
N MET A 116 9.72 -11.78 -11.96
CA MET A 116 9.63 -11.35 -10.55
C MET A 116 8.61 -12.19 -9.77
N GLU A 117 7.49 -12.58 -10.37
CA GLU A 117 6.48 -13.46 -9.76
C GLU A 117 7.09 -14.82 -9.37
N GLN A 118 7.88 -15.44 -10.25
CA GLN A 118 8.58 -16.70 -9.92
C GLN A 118 9.59 -16.54 -8.78
N GLN A 119 10.29 -15.40 -8.75
CA GLN A 119 11.25 -15.11 -7.68
C GLN A 119 10.55 -14.81 -6.35
N ILE A 120 9.37 -14.15 -6.38
CA ILE A 120 8.51 -13.95 -5.21
C ILE A 120 8.05 -15.28 -4.63
N ASP A 121 7.59 -16.22 -5.46
CA ASP A 121 7.19 -17.56 -5.02
C ASP A 121 8.34 -18.31 -4.35
N ALA A 122 9.52 -18.26 -4.95
CA ALA A 122 10.71 -18.88 -4.38
C ALA A 122 11.11 -18.26 -3.03
N MET A 123 11.00 -16.92 -2.91
CA MET A 123 11.27 -16.20 -1.67
C MET A 123 10.25 -16.53 -0.57
N ALA A 124 8.96 -16.56 -0.91
CA ALA A 124 7.91 -16.94 0.04
C ALA A 124 8.13 -18.35 0.59
N ARG A 125 8.51 -19.29 -0.28
CA ARG A 125 8.87 -20.67 0.12
C ARG A 125 10.03 -20.67 1.10
N ARG A 126 11.14 -19.98 0.76
CA ARG A 126 12.34 -19.91 1.61
C ARG A 126 12.02 -19.36 3.00
N ILE A 127 11.21 -18.27 3.08
CA ILE A 127 10.82 -17.69 4.36
C ILE A 127 9.95 -18.66 5.17
N VAL A 128 8.98 -19.31 4.54
CA VAL A 128 8.11 -20.25 5.25
C VAL A 128 8.89 -21.51 5.67
N ASP A 129 9.88 -21.96 4.91
CA ASP A 129 10.79 -23.05 5.31
C ASP A 129 11.60 -22.70 6.57
N GLU A 130 11.99 -21.41 6.75
CA GLU A 130 12.64 -20.92 7.96
C GLU A 130 11.69 -20.85 9.18
N VAL A 131 10.40 -20.56 8.95
CA VAL A 131 9.39 -20.28 10.00
C VAL A 131 8.59 -21.53 10.40
N ALA A 132 8.25 -22.41 9.47
CA ALA A 132 7.40 -23.59 9.73
C ALA A 132 7.90 -24.49 10.87
N PRO A 133 9.22 -24.65 11.13
CA PRO A 133 9.71 -25.43 12.27
C PRO A 133 9.49 -24.80 13.64
N LEU A 134 9.15 -23.49 13.73
CA LEU A 134 9.07 -22.75 15.01
C LEU A 134 7.81 -23.09 15.80
N GLY A 135 6.69 -23.38 15.13
CA GLY A 135 5.41 -23.75 15.73
C GLY A 135 4.60 -22.56 16.30
N LYS A 136 5.21 -21.43 16.53
CA LYS A 136 4.55 -20.18 16.98
C LYS A 136 5.41 -18.96 16.74
N GLY A 137 4.77 -17.79 16.70
CA GLY A 137 5.47 -16.50 16.69
C GLY A 137 4.64 -15.38 16.06
N ASP A 138 5.19 -14.18 16.08
CA ASP A 138 4.60 -13.03 15.43
C ASP A 138 4.82 -13.09 13.91
N LEU A 139 3.75 -13.36 13.16
CA LEU A 139 3.80 -13.49 11.71
C LEU A 139 4.14 -12.15 11.02
N CYS A 140 3.86 -11.00 11.66
CA CYS A 140 4.25 -9.71 11.11
C CYS A 140 5.77 -9.60 11.02
N GLU A 141 6.50 -10.00 12.07
CA GLU A 141 7.97 -9.97 12.12
C GLU A 141 8.61 -11.11 11.31
N LEU A 142 8.07 -12.32 11.46
CA LEU A 142 8.67 -13.53 10.89
C LEU A 142 8.45 -13.65 9.38
N VAL A 143 7.32 -13.17 8.86
CA VAL A 143 6.88 -13.44 7.49
C VAL A 143 6.52 -12.16 6.73
N PHE A 144 5.53 -11.38 7.23
CA PHE A 144 4.92 -10.34 6.42
C PHE A 144 5.83 -9.14 6.21
N LYS A 145 6.73 -8.85 7.13
CA LYS A 145 7.81 -7.86 6.99
C LYS A 145 8.95 -8.39 6.13
N GLN A 146 9.28 -9.68 6.28
CA GLN A 146 10.42 -10.28 5.61
C GLN A 146 10.20 -10.47 4.11
N LEU A 147 9.00 -10.91 3.69
CA LEU A 147 8.77 -11.22 2.28
C LEU A 147 8.93 -9.99 1.38
N PRO A 148 8.21 -8.86 1.55
CA PRO A 148 8.37 -7.72 0.68
C PRO A 148 9.76 -7.09 0.80
N GLY A 149 10.34 -7.05 1.99
CA GLY A 149 11.68 -6.50 2.20
C GLY A 149 12.77 -7.29 1.50
N ARG A 150 12.76 -8.63 1.62
CA ARG A 150 13.71 -9.49 0.91
C ARG A 150 13.47 -9.47 -0.61
N VAL A 151 12.22 -9.46 -1.06
CA VAL A 151 11.89 -9.32 -2.48
C VAL A 151 12.42 -8.00 -3.01
N PHE A 152 12.20 -6.89 -2.29
CA PHE A 152 12.73 -5.60 -2.71
C PHE A 152 14.26 -5.63 -2.81
N ALA A 153 14.95 -6.02 -1.76
CA ALA A 153 16.41 -6.01 -1.72
C ALA A 153 17.03 -7.01 -2.72
N GLU A 154 16.64 -8.27 -2.66
CA GLU A 154 17.30 -9.35 -3.41
C GLU A 154 16.80 -9.45 -4.85
N VAL A 155 15.47 -9.32 -5.08
CA VAL A 155 14.87 -9.51 -6.42
C VAL A 155 14.86 -8.21 -7.22
N PHE A 156 14.42 -7.09 -6.60
CA PHE A 156 14.29 -5.82 -7.35
C PHE A 156 15.63 -5.11 -7.51
N VAL A 157 16.50 -5.16 -6.50
CA VAL A 157 17.77 -4.44 -6.49
C VAL A 157 18.98 -5.34 -6.75
N GLY A 158 18.94 -6.58 -6.28
CA GLY A 158 20.05 -7.53 -6.37
C GLY A 158 21.06 -7.38 -5.23
N ILE A 159 20.61 -6.90 -4.06
CA ILE A 159 21.41 -6.80 -2.83
C ILE A 159 21.37 -8.15 -2.12
N SER A 160 22.55 -8.76 -1.94
CA SER A 160 22.76 -9.99 -1.16
C SER A 160 23.30 -9.71 0.24
N ASP A 161 23.82 -8.51 0.50
CA ASP A 161 24.32 -8.10 1.80
C ASP A 161 23.19 -7.95 2.82
N VAL A 162 23.27 -8.72 3.92
CA VAL A 162 22.24 -8.80 4.94
C VAL A 162 22.03 -7.46 5.65
N HIS A 163 23.12 -6.75 5.98
CA HIS A 163 23.04 -5.48 6.68
C HIS A 163 22.32 -4.42 5.82
N ARG A 164 22.70 -4.30 4.54
CA ARG A 164 22.04 -3.35 3.61
C ARG A 164 20.58 -3.68 3.39
N ARG A 165 20.25 -4.97 3.30
CA ARG A 165 18.86 -5.44 3.23
C ARG A 165 18.07 -5.01 4.46
N ASP A 166 18.62 -5.24 5.66
CA ASP A 166 17.96 -4.92 6.92
C ASP A 166 17.75 -3.40 7.07
N VAL A 167 18.70 -2.56 6.63
CA VAL A 167 18.53 -1.10 6.54
C VAL A 167 17.35 -0.71 5.64
N LEU A 168 17.14 -1.40 4.51
CA LEU A 168 16.00 -1.14 3.62
C LEU A 168 14.67 -1.57 4.25
N ILE A 169 14.63 -2.72 4.92
CA ILE A 169 13.43 -3.22 5.60
C ILE A 169 13.03 -2.29 6.74
N GLU A 170 13.99 -1.92 7.59
CA GLU A 170 13.76 -0.98 8.69
C GLU A 170 13.37 0.42 8.19
N GLY A 171 14.07 0.91 7.16
CA GLY A 171 13.76 2.20 6.54
C GLY A 171 12.36 2.23 5.92
N ALA A 172 11.91 1.15 5.28
CA ALA A 172 10.54 1.05 4.77
C ALA A 172 9.51 1.19 5.88
N GLU A 173 9.69 0.47 6.98
CA GLU A 173 8.81 0.51 8.14
C GLU A 173 8.75 1.92 8.76
N GLN A 174 9.91 2.59 8.89
CA GLN A 174 9.98 3.96 9.38
C GLN A 174 9.34 4.99 8.43
N LEU A 175 9.34 4.74 7.11
CA LEU A 175 8.61 5.57 6.17
C LEU A 175 7.07 5.40 6.26
N GLY A 176 6.59 4.20 6.56
CA GLY A 176 5.16 3.89 6.61
C GLY A 176 4.51 4.18 7.96
N ALA A 177 5.19 3.89 9.05
CA ALA A 177 4.70 4.03 10.42
C ALA A 177 5.39 5.15 11.22
N TRP A 178 5.96 6.13 10.54
CA TRP A 178 6.77 7.23 11.10
C TRP A 178 6.10 7.99 12.27
N ALA A 179 4.78 8.05 12.30
CA ALA A 179 3.99 8.75 13.34
C ALA A 179 3.51 7.81 14.46
N ASP A 180 3.76 6.50 14.38
CA ASP A 180 3.32 5.56 15.41
C ASP A 180 4.09 5.78 16.70
N PRO A 181 3.42 5.86 17.86
CA PRO A 181 4.08 6.06 19.17
C PRO A 181 5.15 5.02 19.52
N SER A 182 5.10 3.82 18.93
CA SER A 182 6.12 2.78 19.12
C SER A 182 7.51 3.22 18.65
N TYR A 183 7.59 4.17 17.71
CA TYR A 183 8.84 4.75 17.19
C TYR A 183 9.33 5.99 17.94
N ALA A 184 8.59 6.49 18.93
CA ALA A 184 8.96 7.70 19.69
C ALA A 184 10.32 7.59 20.41
N HIS A 185 10.79 6.36 20.68
CA HIS A 185 12.09 6.11 21.27
C HIS A 185 13.28 6.38 20.32
N ILE A 186 13.05 6.42 18.99
CA ILE A 186 14.07 6.70 17.97
C ILE A 186 14.29 8.20 17.82
N GLY A 187 13.21 9.00 17.91
CA GLY A 187 13.29 10.46 17.77
C GLY A 187 11.95 11.11 17.39
N PRO A 188 11.97 12.42 17.13
CA PRO A 188 10.80 13.11 16.61
C PRO A 188 10.32 12.49 15.30
N PRO A 189 9.02 12.26 15.10
CA PRO A 189 8.48 11.53 13.95
C PRO A 189 8.99 12.01 12.58
N LEU A 190 8.99 13.32 12.34
CA LEU A 190 9.46 13.86 11.06
C LEU A 190 10.97 13.61 10.84
N ALA A 191 11.78 13.63 11.91
CA ALA A 191 13.20 13.31 11.82
C ALA A 191 13.44 11.84 11.51
N VAL A 192 12.64 10.94 12.10
CA VAL A 192 12.66 9.49 11.79
C VAL A 192 12.39 9.24 10.32
N PHE A 193 11.34 9.87 9.77
CA PHE A 193 11.01 9.79 8.35
C PHE A 193 12.13 10.29 7.43
N GLN A 194 12.70 11.48 7.74
CA GLN A 194 13.76 12.07 6.95
C GLN A 194 15.06 11.25 6.97
N ASP A 195 15.45 10.74 8.15
CA ASP A 195 16.62 9.88 8.29
C ASP A 195 16.45 8.56 7.52
N ALA A 196 15.28 7.93 7.61
CA ALA A 196 14.97 6.73 6.84
C ALA A 196 15.09 6.98 5.33
N ALA A 197 14.50 8.08 4.83
CA ALA A 197 14.59 8.47 3.43
C ALA A 197 16.05 8.69 2.98
N GLN A 198 16.87 9.37 3.78
CA GLN A 198 18.29 9.61 3.47
C GLN A 198 19.10 8.31 3.41
N ARG A 199 18.91 7.39 4.36
CA ARG A 199 19.57 6.07 4.35
C ARG A 199 19.21 5.26 3.13
N ILE A 200 17.93 5.25 2.75
CA ILE A 200 17.43 4.57 1.56
C ILE A 200 18.02 5.19 0.29
N MET A 201 18.02 6.53 0.16
CA MET A 201 18.60 7.23 -0.99
C MET A 201 20.09 6.96 -1.16
N LYS A 202 20.86 6.89 -0.06
CA LYS A 202 22.27 6.53 -0.11
C LYS A 202 22.47 5.15 -0.75
N ILE A 203 21.71 4.16 -0.31
CA ILE A 203 21.75 2.80 -0.91
C ILE A 203 21.34 2.86 -2.39
N ALA A 204 20.32 3.65 -2.74
CA ALA A 204 19.88 3.82 -4.12
C ALA A 204 21.00 4.30 -5.04
N PHE A 205 21.75 5.30 -4.64
CA PHE A 205 22.86 5.85 -5.44
C PHE A 205 24.01 4.85 -5.58
N GLU A 206 24.40 4.19 -4.51
CA GLU A 206 25.44 3.16 -4.53
C GLU A 206 25.06 2.00 -5.47
N GLU A 207 23.81 1.53 -5.41
CA GLU A 207 23.31 0.45 -6.25
C GLU A 207 23.12 0.89 -7.72
N ALA A 208 22.72 2.13 -7.96
CA ALA A 208 22.66 2.67 -9.31
C ALA A 208 24.04 2.67 -9.98
N GLU A 209 25.08 3.14 -9.26
CA GLU A 209 26.46 3.10 -9.72
C GLU A 209 26.96 1.67 -9.98
N ARG A 210 26.63 0.74 -9.10
CA ARG A 210 26.93 -0.68 -9.32
C ARG A 210 26.25 -1.20 -10.59
N CYS A 211 24.95 -0.95 -10.74
CA CYS A 211 24.18 -1.41 -11.90
C CYS A 211 24.63 -0.77 -13.24
N ARG A 212 25.22 0.42 -13.23
CA ARG A 212 25.82 1.04 -14.43
C ARG A 212 27.11 0.34 -14.83
N ARG A 213 27.94 -0.03 -13.86
CA ARG A 213 29.21 -0.74 -14.11
C ARG A 213 29.00 -2.21 -14.44
N GLU A 214 28.12 -2.85 -13.70
CA GLU A 214 27.82 -4.30 -13.79
C GLU A 214 26.31 -4.48 -13.94
N PRO A 215 25.76 -4.36 -15.14
CA PRO A 215 24.33 -4.50 -15.36
C PRO A 215 23.84 -5.91 -15.03
N GLY A 216 22.90 -5.99 -14.07
CA GLY A 216 22.22 -7.21 -13.69
C GLY A 216 20.90 -7.38 -14.43
N ASP A 217 20.22 -8.50 -14.12
CA ASP A 217 18.88 -8.80 -14.62
C ASP A 217 17.83 -8.63 -13.50
N ASN A 218 17.73 -7.41 -12.99
CA ASN A 218 16.84 -6.98 -11.92
C ASN A 218 16.21 -5.61 -12.20
N LEU A 219 15.18 -5.24 -11.43
CA LEU A 219 14.42 -4.00 -11.62
C LEU A 219 15.34 -2.76 -11.61
N MET A 220 16.28 -2.66 -10.66
CA MET A 220 17.17 -1.52 -10.57
C MET A 220 18.03 -1.36 -11.84
N SER A 221 18.60 -2.45 -12.34
CA SER A 221 19.38 -2.43 -13.59
C SER A 221 18.52 -2.06 -14.80
N TRP A 222 17.25 -2.45 -14.82
CA TRP A 222 16.33 -2.06 -15.89
C TRP A 222 15.98 -0.58 -15.82
N VAL A 223 15.68 -0.05 -14.62
CA VAL A 223 15.34 1.37 -14.41
C VAL A 223 16.51 2.29 -14.73
N VAL A 224 17.71 1.95 -14.30
CA VAL A 224 18.92 2.75 -14.57
C VAL A 224 19.21 2.87 -16.06
N ARG A 225 18.83 1.88 -16.86
CA ARG A 225 19.01 1.86 -18.33
C ARG A 225 17.76 2.30 -19.11
N ALA A 226 16.65 2.48 -18.41
CA ALA A 226 15.39 2.84 -19.07
C ALA A 226 15.45 4.27 -19.62
N GLN A 227 14.89 4.43 -20.81
CA GLN A 227 14.75 5.73 -21.47
C GLN A 227 13.36 5.81 -22.12
N HIS A 228 12.83 7.01 -22.19
CA HIS A 228 11.64 7.33 -22.95
C HIS A 228 11.91 8.63 -23.71
N GLU A 229 11.77 8.59 -25.04
CA GLU A 229 12.08 9.71 -25.94
C GLU A 229 13.49 10.31 -25.72
N GLY A 230 14.48 9.45 -25.46
CA GLY A 230 15.86 9.84 -25.19
C GLY A 230 16.13 10.42 -23.79
N GLN A 231 15.11 10.46 -22.91
CA GLN A 231 15.25 10.92 -21.54
C GLN A 231 15.36 9.74 -20.57
N ALA A 232 16.30 9.82 -19.64
CA ALA A 232 16.45 8.92 -18.49
C ALA A 232 16.10 9.65 -17.19
N LEU A 233 15.98 8.91 -16.08
CA LEU A 233 15.88 9.52 -14.76
C LEU A 233 17.18 10.25 -14.42
N THR A 234 17.06 11.47 -13.91
CA THR A 234 18.15 12.17 -13.24
C THR A 234 18.48 11.49 -11.90
N GLU A 235 19.68 11.75 -11.35
CA GLU A 235 20.07 11.18 -10.04
C GLU A 235 19.06 11.47 -8.92
N PRO A 236 18.58 12.73 -8.72
CA PRO A 236 17.54 12.98 -7.71
C PRO A 236 16.25 12.22 -7.96
N GLU A 237 15.81 12.10 -9.21
CA GLU A 237 14.61 11.37 -9.58
C GLU A 237 14.75 9.87 -9.35
N LEU A 238 15.92 9.32 -9.62
CA LEU A 238 16.24 7.92 -9.34
C LEU A 238 16.20 7.64 -7.84
N GLY A 239 16.81 8.51 -7.02
CA GLY A 239 16.77 8.40 -5.56
C GLY A 239 15.35 8.49 -5.01
N ALA A 240 14.55 9.47 -5.46
CA ALA A 240 13.16 9.61 -5.06
C ALA A 240 12.30 8.42 -5.53
N PHE A 241 12.52 7.93 -6.75
CA PHE A 241 11.81 6.75 -7.27
C PHE A 241 12.13 5.49 -6.47
N PHE A 242 13.41 5.28 -6.13
CA PHE A 242 13.82 4.14 -5.31
C PHE A 242 13.19 4.21 -3.91
N THR A 243 13.20 5.39 -3.28
CA THR A 243 12.58 5.60 -1.96
C THR A 243 11.07 5.35 -2.01
N LEU A 244 10.39 5.84 -3.06
CA LEU A 244 8.98 5.53 -3.31
C LEU A 244 8.75 4.02 -3.41
N LEU A 245 9.58 3.30 -4.17
CA LEU A 245 9.43 1.86 -4.34
C LEU A 245 9.63 1.11 -3.02
N VAL A 246 10.62 1.51 -2.20
CA VAL A 246 10.85 0.91 -0.87
C VAL A 246 9.62 1.03 0.01
N GLY A 247 9.09 2.25 0.20
CA GLY A 247 7.89 2.47 1.03
C GLY A 247 6.66 1.78 0.45
N ALA A 248 6.39 1.98 -0.84
CA ALA A 248 5.17 1.47 -1.46
C ALA A 248 5.10 -0.06 -1.55
N SER A 249 6.23 -0.74 -1.77
CA SER A 249 6.24 -2.21 -1.92
C SER A 249 6.22 -2.96 -0.59
N ASN A 250 6.74 -2.39 0.48
CA ASN A 250 6.88 -3.07 1.76
C ASN A 250 5.60 -3.02 2.59
N ASP A 251 5.17 -1.85 3.04
CA ASP A 251 4.08 -1.75 4.02
C ASP A 251 2.74 -2.19 3.46
N THR A 252 2.41 -1.79 2.23
CA THR A 252 1.13 -2.19 1.63
C THR A 252 1.02 -3.70 1.48
N SER A 253 2.10 -4.36 1.04
CA SER A 253 2.13 -5.81 0.86
C SER A 253 2.12 -6.55 2.20
N ARG A 254 2.88 -6.06 3.20
CA ARG A 254 2.90 -6.59 4.56
C ARG A 254 1.49 -6.64 5.14
N HIS A 255 0.79 -5.51 5.09
CA HIS A 255 -0.55 -5.41 5.65
C HIS A 255 -1.60 -6.18 4.84
N ALA A 256 -1.47 -6.22 3.50
CA ALA A 256 -2.34 -7.05 2.66
C ALA A 256 -2.26 -8.53 3.03
N MET A 257 -1.05 -9.07 3.23
CA MET A 257 -0.83 -10.46 3.65
C MET A 257 -1.37 -10.74 5.05
N ALA A 258 -1.14 -9.84 6.01
CA ALA A 258 -1.65 -9.97 7.37
C ALA A 258 -3.19 -10.01 7.39
N HIS A 259 -3.83 -9.08 6.67
CA HIS A 259 -5.28 -9.07 6.52
C HIS A 259 -5.81 -10.29 5.77
N ALA A 260 -5.09 -10.81 4.78
CA ALA A 260 -5.49 -11.99 4.05
C ALA A 260 -5.61 -13.22 4.97
N VAL A 261 -4.59 -13.45 5.80
CA VAL A 261 -4.60 -14.55 6.78
C VAL A 261 -5.71 -14.36 7.81
N LEU A 262 -5.83 -13.15 8.38
CA LEU A 262 -6.82 -12.81 9.39
C LEU A 262 -8.26 -12.99 8.87
N ASN A 263 -8.53 -12.52 7.64
CA ASN A 263 -9.87 -12.61 7.06
C ASN A 263 -10.24 -14.05 6.72
N LEU A 264 -9.33 -14.85 6.19
CA LEU A 264 -9.60 -16.27 5.93
C LEU A 264 -9.82 -17.06 7.23
N GLN A 265 -9.17 -16.70 8.33
CA GLN A 265 -9.46 -17.32 9.63
C GLN A 265 -10.84 -16.91 10.18
N ARG A 266 -11.23 -15.66 10.01
CA ARG A 266 -12.54 -15.14 10.45
C ARG A 266 -13.72 -15.65 9.60
N HIS A 267 -13.43 -16.19 8.42
CA HIS A 267 -14.41 -16.75 7.48
C HIS A 267 -14.02 -18.18 7.10
N PRO A 268 -14.13 -19.15 8.04
CA PRO A 268 -13.64 -20.51 7.83
C PRO A 268 -14.33 -21.24 6.67
N GLU A 269 -15.58 -20.91 6.36
CA GLU A 269 -16.32 -21.42 5.20
C GLU A 269 -15.69 -20.95 3.88
N GLN A 270 -15.22 -19.72 3.82
CA GLN A 270 -14.52 -19.17 2.65
C GLN A 270 -13.11 -19.74 2.53
N LYS A 271 -12.41 -19.97 3.66
CA LYS A 271 -11.13 -20.68 3.69
C LYS A 271 -11.29 -22.11 3.15
N ALA A 272 -12.30 -22.84 3.62
CA ALA A 272 -12.58 -24.21 3.15
C ALA A 272 -12.89 -24.21 1.64
N GLN A 273 -13.73 -23.29 1.17
CA GLN A 273 -14.05 -23.12 -0.25
C GLN A 273 -12.80 -22.81 -1.09
N LEU A 274 -11.87 -21.97 -0.61
CA LEU A 274 -10.60 -21.73 -1.29
C LEU A 274 -9.78 -23.03 -1.41
N LEU A 275 -9.72 -23.83 -0.35
CA LEU A 275 -8.92 -25.06 -0.30
C LEU A 275 -9.46 -26.19 -1.19
N GLU A 276 -10.76 -26.20 -1.51
CA GLU A 276 -11.33 -27.21 -2.45
C GLU A 276 -10.71 -27.11 -3.85
N ASP A 277 -10.35 -25.89 -4.30
CA ASP A 277 -9.72 -25.64 -5.59
C ASP A 277 -8.84 -24.39 -5.48
N PHE A 278 -7.71 -24.52 -4.80
CA PHE A 278 -6.84 -23.40 -4.51
C PHE A 278 -6.37 -22.66 -5.77
N GLU A 279 -5.87 -23.40 -6.76
CA GLU A 279 -5.31 -22.80 -7.98
C GLU A 279 -6.39 -22.16 -8.86
N GLY A 280 -7.58 -22.69 -8.91
CA GLY A 280 -8.70 -22.12 -9.67
C GLY A 280 -9.35 -20.91 -9.00
N ARG A 281 -9.21 -20.75 -7.68
CA ARG A 281 -9.91 -19.73 -6.90
C ARG A 281 -9.01 -18.64 -6.33
N ILE A 282 -7.70 -18.85 -6.24
CA ILE A 282 -6.79 -17.93 -5.55
C ILE A 282 -6.77 -16.53 -6.16
N ASP A 283 -6.92 -16.39 -7.48
CA ASP A 283 -6.95 -15.10 -8.14
C ASP A 283 -8.16 -14.26 -7.69
N GLY A 284 -9.35 -14.84 -7.72
CA GLY A 284 -10.58 -14.20 -7.22
C GLY A 284 -10.53 -13.92 -5.73
N ALA A 285 -10.01 -14.85 -4.95
CA ALA A 285 -9.84 -14.70 -3.51
C ALA A 285 -8.94 -13.52 -3.15
N VAL A 286 -7.84 -13.31 -3.87
CA VAL A 286 -6.95 -12.16 -3.64
C VAL A 286 -7.65 -10.83 -3.95
N GLU A 287 -8.46 -10.75 -5.03
CA GLU A 287 -9.23 -9.54 -5.31
C GLU A 287 -10.23 -9.25 -4.17
N GLU A 288 -10.91 -10.27 -3.65
CA GLU A 288 -11.86 -10.08 -2.56
C GLU A 288 -11.17 -9.70 -1.24
N LEU A 289 -10.03 -10.31 -0.92
CA LEU A 289 -9.22 -9.96 0.25
C LEU A 289 -8.78 -8.50 0.20
N LEU A 290 -8.33 -8.02 -0.96
CA LEU A 290 -7.92 -6.64 -1.19
C LEU A 290 -9.12 -5.67 -1.16
N ARG A 291 -10.28 -6.04 -1.71
CA ARG A 291 -11.50 -5.25 -1.59
C ARG A 291 -11.93 -5.11 -0.14
N TRP A 292 -11.96 -6.23 0.58
CA TRP A 292 -12.44 -6.32 1.95
C TRP A 292 -11.60 -5.54 2.95
N SER A 293 -10.28 -5.61 2.82
CA SER A 293 -9.32 -4.96 3.72
C SER A 293 -8.21 -4.27 2.91
N PRO A 294 -8.50 -3.15 2.23
CA PRO A 294 -7.49 -2.43 1.49
C PRO A 294 -6.39 -1.92 2.44
N PRO A 295 -5.10 -2.15 2.12
CA PRO A 295 -3.99 -1.67 2.95
C PRO A 295 -3.92 -0.15 3.04
N LEU A 296 -4.24 0.56 1.94
CA LEU A 296 -4.37 2.01 1.89
C LEU A 296 -5.83 2.41 1.91
N MET A 297 -6.21 3.25 2.87
CA MET A 297 -7.60 3.69 3.03
C MET A 297 -7.96 4.84 2.11
N HIS A 298 -7.01 5.71 1.79
CA HIS A 298 -7.25 6.88 0.94
C HIS A 298 -6.01 7.34 0.19
N PHE A 299 -6.23 8.22 -0.79
CA PHE A 299 -5.27 9.22 -1.26
C PHE A 299 -5.94 10.58 -1.35
N ARG A 300 -5.14 11.65 -1.13
CA ARG A 300 -5.57 13.03 -1.28
C ARG A 300 -5.25 13.56 -2.68
N ARG A 301 -6.05 14.53 -3.11
CA ARG A 301 -5.78 15.45 -4.22
C ARG A 301 -5.97 16.88 -3.73
N THR A 302 -5.54 17.85 -4.53
CA THR A 302 -5.85 19.26 -4.31
C THR A 302 -6.52 19.79 -5.58
N ALA A 303 -7.70 20.39 -5.45
CA ALA A 303 -8.34 21.05 -6.57
C ALA A 303 -7.49 22.25 -7.03
N VAL A 304 -7.20 22.38 -8.31
CA VAL A 304 -6.49 23.53 -8.89
C VAL A 304 -7.43 24.51 -9.59
N GLU A 305 -8.65 24.07 -9.86
CA GLU A 305 -9.77 24.84 -10.40
C GLU A 305 -11.04 24.53 -9.58
N ASP A 306 -12.03 25.42 -9.65
CA ASP A 306 -13.35 25.14 -9.08
C ASP A 306 -14.02 23.98 -9.83
N PHE A 307 -14.62 23.07 -9.07
CA PHE A 307 -15.29 21.88 -9.62
C PHE A 307 -16.59 21.61 -8.89
N GLU A 308 -17.63 21.21 -9.61
CA GLU A 308 -18.89 20.78 -9.01
C GLU A 308 -18.97 19.26 -8.99
N LEU A 309 -19.21 18.69 -7.82
CA LEU A 309 -19.39 17.24 -7.62
C LEU A 309 -20.56 17.02 -6.66
N ASP A 310 -21.54 16.21 -7.09
CA ASP A 310 -22.75 15.89 -6.31
C ASP A 310 -23.45 17.15 -5.74
N GLY A 311 -23.55 18.24 -6.55
CA GLY A 311 -24.13 19.53 -6.16
C GLY A 311 -23.30 20.35 -5.16
N LYS A 312 -22.10 19.91 -4.82
CA LYS A 312 -21.17 20.62 -3.94
C LYS A 312 -20.11 21.34 -4.78
N ARG A 313 -19.79 22.58 -4.41
CA ARG A 313 -18.73 23.36 -5.06
C ARG A 313 -17.41 23.18 -4.31
N ILE A 314 -16.52 22.41 -4.88
CA ILE A 314 -15.12 22.27 -4.47
C ILE A 314 -14.36 23.44 -5.08
N ARG A 315 -13.67 24.24 -4.26
CA ARG A 315 -12.95 25.44 -4.72
C ARG A 315 -11.49 25.11 -5.03
N ALA A 316 -10.90 25.90 -5.91
CA ALA A 316 -9.46 25.86 -6.14
C ALA A 316 -8.69 26.05 -4.82
N GLY A 317 -7.75 25.14 -4.54
CA GLY A 317 -6.98 25.08 -3.30
C GLY A 317 -7.57 24.18 -2.21
N ASP A 318 -8.76 23.60 -2.42
CA ASP A 318 -9.35 22.65 -1.47
C ASP A 318 -8.68 21.28 -1.54
N LYS A 319 -8.52 20.66 -0.36
CA LYS A 319 -8.12 19.24 -0.24
C LYS A 319 -9.31 18.34 -0.56
N VAL A 320 -9.07 17.28 -1.33
CA VAL A 320 -10.08 16.29 -1.74
C VAL A 320 -9.52 14.91 -1.44
N VAL A 321 -10.16 14.17 -0.55
CA VAL A 321 -9.70 12.88 -0.05
C VAL A 321 -10.58 11.75 -0.59
N LEU A 322 -9.96 10.81 -1.29
CA LEU A 322 -10.60 9.70 -1.98
C LEU A 322 -10.56 8.45 -1.09
N TRP A 323 -11.67 8.13 -0.41
CA TRP A 323 -11.74 7.04 0.55
C TRP A 323 -11.97 5.69 -0.14
N TYR A 324 -10.91 5.00 -0.58
CA TYR A 324 -10.99 3.70 -1.26
C TYR A 324 -11.62 2.63 -0.39
N CYS A 325 -11.39 2.64 0.92
CA CYS A 325 -12.03 1.72 1.85
C CYS A 325 -13.56 1.83 1.83
N SER A 326 -14.10 3.05 1.68
CA SER A 326 -15.53 3.28 1.50
C SER A 326 -16.02 2.84 0.12
N ALA A 327 -15.32 3.25 -0.96
CA ALA A 327 -15.69 2.87 -2.33
C ALA A 327 -15.77 1.34 -2.53
N ASN A 328 -14.89 0.59 -1.89
CA ASN A 328 -14.87 -0.88 -1.94
C ASN A 328 -16.07 -1.53 -1.23
N ARG A 329 -16.87 -0.74 -0.54
CA ARG A 329 -18.11 -1.16 0.15
C ARG A 329 -19.34 -0.43 -0.38
N ASP A 330 -19.24 0.29 -1.52
CA ASP A 330 -20.36 0.99 -2.12
C ASP A 330 -21.38 0.00 -2.68
N GLU A 331 -22.58 0.02 -2.12
CA GLU A 331 -23.72 -0.85 -2.47
C GLU A 331 -24.15 -0.70 -3.92
N ARG A 332 -23.82 0.45 -4.55
CA ARG A 332 -24.13 0.78 -5.95
C ARG A 332 -23.24 0.01 -6.93
N GLU A 333 -22.02 -0.36 -6.51
CA GLU A 333 -21.07 -1.13 -7.32
C GLU A 333 -21.00 -2.60 -6.88
N PHE A 334 -21.06 -2.86 -5.58
CA PHE A 334 -20.90 -4.20 -5.00
C PHE A 334 -22.21 -4.70 -4.37
N PRO A 335 -22.95 -5.58 -5.03
CA PRO A 335 -24.08 -6.26 -4.37
C PRO A 335 -23.61 -6.97 -3.10
N GLU A 336 -24.38 -6.83 -1.99
CA GLU A 336 -24.02 -7.38 -0.68
C GLU A 336 -22.55 -7.04 -0.29
N PRO A 337 -22.18 -5.75 -0.17
CA PRO A 337 -20.80 -5.33 0.01
C PRO A 337 -20.18 -5.82 1.31
N ASP A 338 -21.01 -6.11 2.32
CA ASP A 338 -20.63 -6.61 3.64
C ASP A 338 -20.56 -8.14 3.72
N ARG A 339 -20.79 -8.83 2.62
CA ARG A 339 -20.54 -10.25 2.49
C ARG A 339 -19.12 -10.44 1.94
N PHE A 340 -18.29 -11.15 2.70
CA PHE A 340 -16.99 -11.62 2.24
C PHE A 340 -17.21 -12.85 1.35
N ASP A 341 -16.84 -12.75 0.09
CA ASP A 341 -17.10 -13.78 -0.92
C ASP A 341 -15.93 -13.91 -1.89
N ILE A 342 -15.10 -14.94 -1.71
CA ILE A 342 -13.91 -15.19 -2.54
C ILE A 342 -14.23 -15.50 -4.01
N LEU A 343 -15.50 -15.77 -4.33
CA LEU A 343 -15.98 -16.00 -5.70
C LEU A 343 -16.65 -14.77 -6.31
N ARG A 344 -16.61 -13.62 -5.64
CA ARG A 344 -17.20 -12.38 -6.15
C ARG A 344 -16.68 -12.04 -7.54
N SER A 345 -17.60 -11.92 -8.48
CA SER A 345 -17.31 -11.55 -9.86
C SER A 345 -18.50 -10.77 -10.46
N PRO A 346 -18.28 -9.58 -11.05
CA PRO A 346 -17.01 -8.88 -11.12
C PRO A 346 -16.57 -8.31 -9.76
N ASN A 347 -15.26 -8.09 -9.57
CA ASN A 347 -14.70 -7.48 -8.37
C ASN A 347 -13.75 -6.31 -8.76
N ARG A 348 -14.34 -5.15 -9.09
CA ARG A 348 -13.63 -3.98 -9.61
C ARG A 348 -13.21 -3.01 -8.50
N HIS A 349 -12.62 -3.52 -7.42
CA HIS A 349 -12.25 -2.71 -6.27
C HIS A 349 -11.22 -1.61 -6.59
N LEU A 350 -11.18 -0.55 -5.77
CA LEU A 350 -10.27 0.59 -5.93
C LEU A 350 -9.03 0.53 -5.02
N SER A 351 -8.68 -0.62 -4.46
CA SER A 351 -7.51 -0.76 -3.56
C SER A 351 -6.17 -0.45 -4.22
N PHE A 352 -6.11 -0.47 -5.54
CA PHE A 352 -4.95 -0.04 -6.33
C PHE A 352 -5.11 1.36 -6.94
N GLY A 353 -6.12 2.13 -6.49
CA GLY A 353 -6.46 3.42 -7.06
C GLY A 353 -7.14 3.32 -8.43
N HIS A 354 -7.23 4.46 -9.13
CA HIS A 354 -7.84 4.58 -10.45
C HIS A 354 -7.18 5.71 -11.26
N GLY A 355 -7.30 5.67 -12.61
CA GLY A 355 -6.81 6.72 -13.51
C GLY A 355 -5.27 6.74 -13.64
N PRO A 356 -4.66 7.93 -13.91
CA PRO A 356 -3.24 8.05 -14.22
C PRO A 356 -2.33 7.50 -13.11
N HIS A 357 -2.73 7.62 -11.86
CA HIS A 357 -1.99 7.12 -10.68
C HIS A 357 -2.36 5.68 -10.26
N TYR A 358 -2.98 4.88 -11.12
CA TYR A 358 -3.20 3.45 -10.83
C TYR A 358 -1.89 2.76 -10.46
N CYS A 359 -1.91 1.91 -9.44
CA CYS A 359 -0.74 1.24 -8.88
C CYS A 359 0.07 0.47 -9.95
N MET A 360 1.33 0.84 -10.13
CA MET A 360 2.23 0.20 -11.07
C MET A 360 2.66 -1.20 -10.61
N GLY A 361 2.75 -1.42 -9.29
CA GLY A 361 3.12 -2.69 -8.67
C GLY A 361 1.95 -3.65 -8.42
N SER A 362 0.75 -3.36 -8.96
CA SER A 362 -0.46 -4.12 -8.63
C SER A 362 -0.37 -5.63 -8.90
N ALA A 363 0.33 -6.07 -9.94
CA ALA A 363 0.57 -7.48 -10.22
C ALA A 363 1.46 -8.14 -9.15
N LEU A 364 2.53 -7.45 -8.75
CA LEU A 364 3.49 -7.95 -7.76
C LEU A 364 2.88 -8.01 -6.35
N GLY A 365 2.07 -7.01 -5.98
CA GLY A 365 1.32 -7.03 -4.72
C GLY A 365 0.36 -8.21 -4.62
N ARG A 366 -0.39 -8.50 -5.69
CA ARG A 366 -1.25 -9.71 -5.79
C ARG A 366 -0.42 -10.99 -5.64
N GLN A 367 0.72 -11.05 -6.32
CA GLN A 367 1.59 -12.22 -6.26
C GLN A 367 2.13 -12.48 -4.85
N MET A 368 2.51 -11.44 -4.10
CA MET A 368 2.96 -11.61 -2.71
C MET A 368 1.88 -12.26 -1.83
N VAL A 369 0.63 -11.79 -1.94
CA VAL A 369 -0.51 -12.39 -1.20
C VAL A 369 -0.75 -13.84 -1.64
N LYS A 370 -0.77 -14.12 -2.95
CA LYS A 370 -0.93 -15.49 -3.47
C LYS A 370 0.16 -16.43 -2.96
N SER A 371 1.42 -15.99 -3.06
CA SER A 371 2.57 -16.80 -2.69
C SER A 371 2.54 -17.17 -1.22
N ILE A 372 2.24 -16.23 -0.34
CA ILE A 372 2.21 -16.52 1.10
C ILE A 372 1.03 -17.42 1.47
N LEU A 373 -0.15 -17.19 0.90
CA LEU A 373 -1.31 -18.05 1.13
C LEU A 373 -1.05 -19.49 0.67
N ARG A 374 -0.41 -19.67 -0.51
CA ARG A 374 -0.02 -21.00 -1.01
C ARG A 374 0.93 -21.71 -0.05
N GLN A 375 1.94 -21.01 0.46
CA GLN A 375 2.88 -21.61 1.41
C GLN A 375 2.20 -21.96 2.74
N PHE A 376 1.36 -21.07 3.28
CA PHE A 376 0.66 -21.33 4.53
C PHE A 376 -0.33 -22.50 4.43
N THR A 377 -1.08 -22.60 3.33
CA THR A 377 -2.03 -23.70 3.12
C THR A 377 -1.35 -25.06 2.97
N THR A 378 -0.11 -25.08 2.48
CA THR A 378 0.64 -26.36 2.26
C THR A 378 1.55 -26.73 3.41
N ARG A 379 2.15 -25.73 4.10
CA ARG A 379 3.19 -25.95 5.09
C ARG A 379 2.74 -25.75 6.54
N MET A 380 1.70 -24.96 6.72
CA MET A 380 1.11 -24.59 8.01
C MET A 380 -0.43 -24.67 7.91
N PRO A 381 -1.03 -25.82 7.51
CA PRO A 381 -2.46 -25.93 7.20
C PRO A 381 -3.36 -25.67 8.41
N ASP A 382 -2.85 -25.93 9.60
CA ASP A 382 -3.48 -25.74 10.90
C ASP A 382 -3.12 -24.40 11.56
N LEU A 383 -2.57 -23.45 10.79
CA LEU A 383 -2.27 -22.11 11.30
C LEU A 383 -3.51 -21.46 11.89
N GLU A 384 -3.42 -21.10 13.17
CA GLU A 384 -4.36 -20.24 13.88
C GLU A 384 -3.69 -18.94 14.27
N VAL A 385 -4.40 -17.82 14.14
CA VAL A 385 -3.91 -16.49 14.54
C VAL A 385 -4.76 -15.87 15.62
N GLY A 386 -4.13 -15.11 16.51
CA GLY A 386 -4.80 -14.36 17.56
C GLY A 386 -5.40 -13.04 17.09
N GLU A 387 -5.84 -12.20 18.03
CA GLU A 387 -6.31 -10.85 17.73
C GLU A 387 -5.12 -9.96 17.34
N PRO A 388 -5.27 -9.16 16.27
CA PRO A 388 -4.19 -8.29 15.79
C PRO A 388 -4.01 -7.06 16.66
N ALA A 389 -2.77 -6.60 16.84
CA ALA A 389 -2.51 -5.22 17.22
C ALA A 389 -2.55 -4.33 15.95
N MET A 390 -3.44 -3.34 15.96
CA MET A 390 -3.67 -2.48 14.79
C MET A 390 -2.86 -1.18 14.89
N LEU A 391 -2.37 -0.71 13.73
CA LEU A 391 -1.75 0.61 13.60
C LEU A 391 -2.81 1.71 13.73
N LEU A 392 -2.55 2.71 14.56
CA LEU A 392 -3.36 3.93 14.56
C LEU A 392 -2.95 4.82 13.38
N SER A 393 -3.79 4.85 12.36
CA SER A 393 -3.53 5.62 11.15
C SER A 393 -4.83 5.99 10.45
N ASN A 394 -4.87 7.18 9.87
CA ASN A 394 -5.92 7.58 8.94
C ASN A 394 -5.62 7.11 7.50
N PHE A 395 -4.38 6.70 7.20
CA PHE A 395 -3.88 6.36 5.88
C PHE A 395 -3.73 4.86 5.65
N MET A 396 -3.07 4.17 6.60
CA MET A 396 -2.81 2.72 6.51
C MET A 396 -3.82 1.92 7.32
N ASN A 397 -4.40 0.89 6.75
CA ASN A 397 -5.11 -0.16 7.49
C ASN A 397 -4.07 -1.20 7.91
N GLY A 398 -3.26 -0.85 8.92
CA GLY A 398 -2.06 -1.60 9.28
C GLY A 398 -2.28 -2.61 10.40
N VAL A 399 -1.58 -3.74 10.30
CA VAL A 399 -1.45 -4.75 11.37
C VAL A 399 -0.02 -4.71 11.87
N LEU A 400 0.19 -4.28 13.12
CA LEU A 400 1.51 -4.17 13.75
C LEU A 400 2.01 -5.53 14.23
N LYS A 401 1.10 -6.33 14.83
CA LYS A 401 1.44 -7.62 15.43
C LYS A 401 0.32 -8.63 15.16
N LEU A 402 0.69 -9.86 14.82
CA LEU A 402 -0.23 -10.98 14.63
C LEU A 402 0.42 -12.29 15.11
N GLU A 403 0.15 -12.67 16.35
CA GLU A 403 0.63 -13.93 16.89
C GLU A 403 -0.06 -15.11 16.19
N GLY A 404 0.72 -16.11 15.80
CA GLY A 404 0.24 -17.34 15.21
C GLY A 404 0.78 -18.58 15.93
N THR A 405 0.01 -19.67 15.84
CA THR A 405 0.41 -21.02 16.30
C THR A 405 0.08 -22.05 15.23
N TRP A 406 0.96 -23.03 15.06
CA TRP A 406 0.81 -24.10 14.08
C TRP A 406 1.61 -25.32 14.49
N THR A 407 1.33 -26.49 13.93
CA THR A 407 2.15 -27.68 14.14
C THR A 407 3.50 -27.52 13.43
N PRO A 408 4.64 -27.63 14.16
CA PRO A 408 5.96 -27.53 13.54
C PRO A 408 6.14 -28.56 12.43
N SER A 409 6.54 -28.10 11.25
CA SER A 409 6.85 -28.98 10.11
C SER A 409 8.28 -28.75 9.64
N ARG A 410 8.96 -29.84 9.24
CA ARG A 410 10.29 -29.74 8.61
C ARG A 410 10.13 -29.47 7.11
N ALA A 411 11.12 -28.78 6.54
CA ALA A 411 11.21 -28.49 5.11
C ALA A 411 11.27 -29.76 4.26
#